data_057a0395c77b3dee81b91e8b33018d88
#
_entry.id   057a0395c77b3dee81b91e8b33018d88
#
_cell.length_a   1.000
_cell.length_b   1.000
_cell.length_c   1.000
_cell.angle_alpha   90.00
_cell.angle_beta   90.00
_cell.angle_gamma   90.00
#
_symmetry.space_group_name_H-M   'P 1'
#
loop_
_entity.id
_entity.type
_entity.pdbx_description
1 polymer ?
#
loop_
_entity_poly.entity_id
_entity_poly.type
_entity_poly.pdbx_seq_one_letter_code
_entity_poly.pdbx_strand_id
1 'polypeptide(L)'
;MLPVLPICYHTFMFKSTVLAYAAQQHISLKGLTFRSQDVQPGFVFFALKGANADGNLFMEDAVKRGAVLLVSAQPAAHDYGVPFYLSSAIDKDMADAAYEFYGRPSDALRMYGITGTKGKTSIAYLLESILQTAGQKTGVFGTVNYRANSVEICKAPNTTPAALTLFKLLAQMKQQACENIVMEVSSHALELQRVRNIWYDTAIFTNLQRDHLDFHKTFENYFAAKVKLFENLASPQNFKPHRTAVINADDPYGQRLIQGFQNRVNIVTFGINHPADFTATHIQEFLTHTSFEINGVPVKIQLLGKHNVYNALAACAAACANGISLENALCGLAALPGVPGRMERIDEGQPFFTYVDFAYTNESLQRAFDTVRPFKKGRVLLVFGCGGQRDRTKRPLMGATACQEADCVFLTNDNPRCEDPQQIFKDILAGMQGQTNYTVVPDRAAAIGQALQAAQPQDIVIIAGKGHEDYQLIGTEKRHFSDQETVRNFLRGKYV
;
A
#
# COMPACT_ATOMS: atom_id res chain seq x y z
N MET A 1 -14.29 -15.17 -17.83
CA MET A 1 -13.67 -14.79 -19.13
C MET A 1 -14.15 -13.39 -19.46
N LEU A 2 -13.26 -12.41 -19.54
CA LEU A 2 -13.59 -11.08 -20.02
C LEU A 2 -13.84 -11.18 -21.54
N PRO A 3 -14.92 -10.60 -22.09
CA PRO A 3 -15.09 -10.52 -23.53
C PRO A 3 -13.97 -9.65 -24.09
N VAL A 4 -13.12 -10.23 -24.94
CA VAL A 4 -12.15 -9.50 -25.74
C VAL A 4 -12.93 -8.77 -26.80
N LEU A 5 -13.11 -7.46 -26.64
CA LEU A 5 -13.60 -6.63 -27.73
C LEU A 5 -12.58 -6.71 -28.87
N PRO A 6 -12.96 -7.06 -30.09
CA PRO A 6 -12.06 -6.97 -31.22
C PRO A 6 -11.64 -5.51 -31.38
N ILE A 7 -10.34 -5.25 -31.35
CA ILE A 7 -9.79 -3.93 -31.66
C ILE A 7 -10.09 -3.70 -33.15
N CYS A 8 -11.18 -2.96 -33.44
CA CYS A 8 -11.42 -2.46 -34.79
C CYS A 8 -10.33 -1.46 -35.14
N TYR A 9 -9.46 -1.82 -36.06
CA TYR A 9 -8.36 -1.01 -36.59
C TYR A 9 -8.89 0.15 -37.48
N HIS A 10 -9.74 1.03 -36.96
CA HIS A 10 -10.10 2.25 -37.66
C HIS A 10 -9.39 3.46 -37.02
N THR A 11 -8.36 3.92 -37.72
CA THR A 11 -7.80 5.30 -37.75
C THR A 11 -7.46 5.98 -36.40
N PHE A 12 -7.05 5.26 -35.37
CA PHE A 12 -6.44 5.84 -34.18
C PHE A 12 -4.92 5.72 -34.25
N MET A 13 -4.25 6.86 -34.19
CA MET A 13 -2.80 6.93 -34.06
C MET A 13 -2.43 6.34 -32.67
N PHE A 14 -1.92 5.09 -32.64
CA PHE A 14 -1.45 4.46 -31.41
C PHE A 14 -0.36 5.29 -30.76
N LYS A 15 -0.49 5.61 -29.47
CA LYS A 15 0.62 6.12 -28.67
C LYS A 15 1.63 5.03 -28.34
N SER A 16 1.19 3.78 -28.25
CA SER A 16 2.03 2.61 -28.01
C SER A 16 2.73 2.15 -29.28
N THR A 17 4.05 2.21 -29.28
CA THR A 17 4.89 1.71 -30.36
C THR A 17 4.77 0.21 -30.53
N VAL A 18 4.59 -0.56 -29.45
CA VAL A 18 4.40 -2.01 -29.49
C VAL A 18 3.08 -2.39 -30.16
N LEU A 19 1.98 -1.70 -29.83
CA LEU A 19 0.69 -1.98 -30.48
C LEU A 19 0.68 -1.53 -31.95
N ALA A 20 1.34 -0.42 -32.26
CA ALA A 20 1.53 0.02 -33.64
C ALA A 20 2.34 -1.01 -34.45
N TYR A 21 3.42 -1.54 -33.87
CA TYR A 21 4.21 -2.61 -34.49
C TYR A 21 3.39 -3.89 -34.71
N ALA A 22 2.62 -4.32 -33.68
CA ALA A 22 1.74 -5.48 -33.82
C ALA A 22 0.71 -5.30 -34.96
N ALA A 23 0.14 -4.09 -35.10
CA ALA A 23 -0.79 -3.76 -36.17
C ALA A 23 -0.11 -3.80 -37.56
N GLN A 24 1.12 -3.29 -37.69
CA GLN A 24 1.91 -3.35 -38.93
C GLN A 24 2.24 -4.81 -39.35
N GLN A 25 2.45 -5.69 -38.37
CA GLN A 25 2.70 -7.11 -38.58
C GLN A 25 1.41 -7.93 -38.73
N HIS A 26 0.24 -7.29 -38.77
CA HIS A 26 -1.09 -7.93 -38.83
C HIS A 26 -1.35 -8.95 -37.70
N ILE A 27 -0.76 -8.72 -36.51
CA ILE A 27 -0.90 -9.59 -35.33
C ILE A 27 -2.19 -9.25 -34.59
N SER A 28 -3.09 -10.24 -34.45
CA SER A 28 -4.28 -10.12 -33.58
C SER A 28 -3.90 -10.41 -32.13
N LEU A 29 -4.02 -9.42 -31.26
CA LEU A 29 -3.65 -9.51 -29.84
C LEU A 29 -4.85 -9.87 -28.97
N LYS A 30 -4.69 -10.86 -28.07
CA LYS A 30 -5.69 -11.29 -27.11
C LYS A 30 -5.31 -10.97 -25.66
N GLY A 31 -4.05 -10.64 -25.39
CA GLY A 31 -3.60 -10.29 -24.04
C GLY A 31 -2.14 -9.85 -24.00
N LEU A 32 -1.77 -9.31 -22.85
CA LEU A 32 -0.43 -8.84 -22.53
C LEU A 32 0.03 -9.47 -21.22
N THR A 33 1.28 -9.95 -21.16
CA THR A 33 1.86 -10.45 -19.90
C THR A 33 3.38 -10.27 -19.87
N PHE A 34 3.95 -10.25 -18.66
CA PHE A 34 5.39 -10.32 -18.41
C PHE A 34 5.80 -11.60 -17.65
N ARG A 35 4.85 -12.53 -17.44
CA ARG A 35 5.10 -13.85 -16.84
C ARG A 35 4.85 -14.93 -17.88
N SER A 36 5.87 -15.73 -18.20
CA SER A 36 5.73 -16.78 -19.20
C SER A 36 4.64 -17.79 -18.84
N GLN A 37 4.46 -18.07 -17.55
CA GLN A 37 3.43 -18.98 -17.03
C GLN A 37 1.99 -18.50 -17.32
N ASP A 38 1.78 -17.20 -17.48
CA ASP A 38 0.47 -16.59 -17.74
C ASP A 38 0.21 -16.40 -19.24
N VAL A 39 1.15 -16.78 -20.11
CA VAL A 39 0.99 -16.69 -21.57
C VAL A 39 -0.10 -17.63 -22.03
N GLN A 40 -0.97 -17.13 -22.90
CA GLN A 40 -1.99 -17.87 -23.64
C GLN A 40 -1.89 -17.55 -25.14
N PRO A 41 -2.47 -18.37 -26.03
CA PRO A 41 -2.45 -18.11 -27.47
C PRO A 41 -2.96 -16.70 -27.81
N GLY A 42 -2.14 -15.94 -28.54
CA GLY A 42 -2.44 -14.58 -28.95
C GLY A 42 -1.90 -13.50 -27.99
N PHE A 43 -1.07 -13.85 -27.00
CA PHE A 43 -0.50 -12.88 -26.06
C PHE A 43 0.80 -12.25 -26.58
N VAL A 44 1.02 -10.99 -26.14
CA VAL A 44 2.35 -10.36 -26.16
C VAL A 44 3.07 -10.71 -24.87
N PHE A 45 4.30 -11.15 -24.97
CA PHE A 45 5.18 -11.39 -23.83
C PHE A 45 6.25 -10.29 -23.70
N PHE A 46 6.27 -9.58 -22.57
CA PHE A 46 7.29 -8.59 -22.21
C PHE A 46 8.37 -9.26 -21.37
N ALA A 47 9.55 -9.43 -21.92
CA ALA A 47 10.70 -10.06 -21.25
C ALA A 47 11.43 -9.06 -20.36
N LEU A 48 10.89 -8.82 -19.14
CA LEU A 48 11.47 -7.90 -18.17
C LEU A 48 12.64 -8.54 -17.43
N LYS A 49 13.71 -7.78 -17.20
CA LYS A 49 14.77 -8.15 -16.28
C LYS A 49 14.39 -7.71 -14.86
N GLY A 50 13.92 -8.65 -14.03
CA GLY A 50 13.60 -8.41 -12.63
C GLY A 50 14.79 -8.65 -11.70
N ALA A 51 14.60 -8.33 -10.40
CA ALA A 51 15.62 -8.55 -9.37
C ALA A 51 15.93 -10.04 -9.12
N ASN A 52 14.93 -10.92 -9.28
CA ASN A 52 15.04 -12.36 -8.98
C ASN A 52 15.02 -13.27 -10.22
N ALA A 53 14.65 -12.75 -11.37
CA ALA A 53 14.57 -13.53 -12.61
C ALA A 53 14.76 -12.62 -13.82
N ASP A 54 15.41 -13.14 -14.85
CA ASP A 54 15.53 -12.48 -16.15
C ASP A 54 14.47 -13.06 -17.10
N GLY A 55 13.50 -12.22 -17.50
CA GLY A 55 12.42 -12.61 -18.42
C GLY A 55 12.92 -13.09 -19.77
N ASN A 56 14.11 -12.66 -20.20
CA ASN A 56 14.70 -13.09 -21.47
C ASN A 56 14.97 -14.62 -21.53
N LEU A 57 15.21 -15.25 -20.38
CA LEU A 57 15.40 -16.70 -20.27
C LEU A 57 14.11 -17.51 -20.51
N PHE A 58 12.96 -16.85 -20.53
CA PHE A 58 11.65 -17.49 -20.66
C PHE A 58 10.94 -17.22 -22.01
N MET A 59 11.63 -16.63 -22.98
CA MET A 59 11.03 -16.32 -24.29
C MET A 59 10.58 -17.59 -25.03
N GLU A 60 11.39 -18.64 -25.03
CA GLU A 60 11.01 -19.92 -25.65
C GLU A 60 9.79 -20.56 -24.98
N ASP A 61 9.72 -20.52 -23.63
CA ASP A 61 8.55 -21.00 -22.91
C ASP A 61 7.30 -20.20 -23.28
N ALA A 62 7.45 -18.87 -23.38
CA ALA A 62 6.37 -17.99 -23.81
C ALA A 62 5.87 -18.32 -25.23
N VAL A 63 6.77 -18.55 -26.17
CA VAL A 63 6.39 -18.96 -27.55
C VAL A 63 5.70 -20.31 -27.55
N LYS A 64 6.23 -21.32 -26.84
CA LYS A 64 5.60 -22.65 -26.70
C LYS A 64 4.18 -22.56 -26.12
N ARG A 65 3.89 -21.57 -25.30
CA ARG A 65 2.56 -21.29 -24.71
C ARG A 65 1.66 -20.46 -25.61
N GLY A 66 2.16 -19.99 -26.75
CA GLY A 66 1.38 -19.29 -27.77
C GLY A 66 1.52 -17.76 -27.76
N ALA A 67 2.64 -17.24 -27.26
CA ALA A 67 2.97 -15.84 -27.50
C ALA A 67 3.10 -15.58 -29.01
N VAL A 68 2.49 -14.46 -29.45
CA VAL A 68 2.49 -14.07 -30.87
C VAL A 68 3.40 -12.88 -31.16
N LEU A 69 3.94 -12.27 -30.11
CA LEU A 69 4.89 -11.18 -30.16
C LEU A 69 5.75 -11.20 -28.89
N LEU A 70 7.06 -11.11 -29.05
CA LEU A 70 8.03 -10.93 -27.97
C LEU A 70 8.50 -9.48 -27.93
N VAL A 71 8.62 -8.92 -26.73
CA VAL A 71 9.15 -7.57 -26.48
C VAL A 71 10.29 -7.69 -25.48
N SER A 72 11.47 -7.17 -25.82
CA SER A 72 12.64 -7.17 -24.94
C SER A 72 13.45 -5.90 -25.10
N ALA A 73 14.20 -5.54 -24.05
CA ALA A 73 15.23 -4.51 -24.10
C ALA A 73 16.59 -5.03 -24.60
N GLN A 74 16.72 -6.35 -24.80
CA GLN A 74 17.92 -6.99 -25.33
C GLN A 74 17.64 -7.51 -26.75
N PRO A 75 18.62 -7.53 -27.65
CA PRO A 75 18.46 -8.16 -28.96
C PRO A 75 18.05 -9.64 -28.83
N ALA A 76 17.32 -10.14 -29.84
CA ALA A 76 16.99 -11.56 -29.92
C ALA A 76 18.26 -12.41 -30.01
N ALA A 77 18.35 -13.46 -29.18
CA ALA A 77 19.50 -14.37 -29.21
C ALA A 77 19.52 -15.24 -30.48
N HIS A 78 18.33 -15.53 -31.03
CA HIS A 78 18.10 -16.29 -32.28
C HIS A 78 16.68 -15.99 -32.79
N ASP A 79 16.29 -16.57 -33.89
CA ASP A 79 14.92 -16.49 -34.38
C ASP A 79 13.99 -17.37 -33.53
N TYR A 80 13.01 -16.78 -32.90
CA TYR A 80 12.01 -17.48 -32.08
C TYR A 80 10.79 -17.98 -32.90
N GLY A 81 10.75 -17.70 -34.19
CA GLY A 81 9.63 -18.06 -35.09
C GLY A 81 8.38 -17.20 -34.88
N VAL A 82 8.47 -16.12 -34.12
CA VAL A 82 7.43 -15.11 -33.92
C VAL A 82 8.04 -13.70 -33.98
N PRO A 83 7.28 -12.67 -34.37
CA PRO A 83 7.75 -11.29 -34.37
C PRO A 83 8.39 -10.87 -33.05
N PHE A 84 9.46 -10.09 -33.17
CA PHE A 84 10.24 -9.61 -32.05
C PHE A 84 10.36 -8.08 -32.12
N TYR A 85 10.02 -7.40 -31.02
CA TYR A 85 10.14 -5.96 -30.87
C TYR A 85 11.28 -5.62 -29.89
N LEU A 86 12.34 -4.98 -30.38
CA LEU A 86 13.43 -4.46 -29.53
C LEU A 86 13.03 -3.12 -28.95
N SER A 87 12.84 -3.07 -27.65
CA SER A 87 12.44 -1.87 -26.92
C SER A 87 13.64 -1.14 -26.35
N SER A 88 13.73 0.16 -26.53
CA SER A 88 14.72 1.03 -25.86
C SER A 88 14.31 1.40 -24.42
N ALA A 89 13.03 1.19 -24.05
CA ALA A 89 12.47 1.56 -22.75
C ALA A 89 11.28 0.65 -22.39
N ILE A 90 11.57 -0.62 -22.09
CA ILE A 90 10.57 -1.70 -21.99
C ILE A 90 9.47 -1.42 -20.97
N ASP A 91 9.79 -0.82 -19.79
CA ASP A 91 8.79 -0.48 -18.79
C ASP A 91 7.80 0.58 -19.29
N LYS A 92 8.31 1.57 -20.05
CA LYS A 92 7.50 2.60 -20.71
C LYS A 92 6.61 1.98 -21.78
N ASP A 93 7.17 1.17 -22.65
CA ASP A 93 6.46 0.57 -23.78
C ASP A 93 5.38 -0.41 -23.28
N MET A 94 5.66 -1.14 -22.21
CA MET A 94 4.70 -2.00 -21.53
C MET A 94 3.53 -1.22 -20.94
N ALA A 95 3.81 -0.08 -20.27
CA ALA A 95 2.78 0.75 -19.70
C ALA A 95 1.90 1.41 -20.77
N ASP A 96 2.52 1.91 -21.86
CA ASP A 96 1.82 2.50 -23.00
C ASP A 96 0.94 1.45 -23.70
N ALA A 97 1.45 0.23 -23.90
CA ALA A 97 0.68 -0.87 -24.48
C ALA A 97 -0.51 -1.29 -23.58
N ALA A 98 -0.29 -1.42 -22.27
CA ALA A 98 -1.35 -1.78 -21.33
C ALA A 98 -2.47 -0.73 -21.30
N TYR A 99 -2.11 0.55 -21.22
CA TYR A 99 -3.07 1.66 -21.21
C TYR A 99 -4.01 1.61 -22.42
N GLU A 100 -3.45 1.42 -23.63
CA GLU A 100 -4.26 1.37 -24.85
C GLU A 100 -5.01 0.05 -25.02
N PHE A 101 -4.35 -1.08 -24.77
CA PHE A 101 -4.95 -2.41 -24.91
C PHE A 101 -6.20 -2.59 -24.05
N TYR A 102 -6.18 -2.05 -22.82
CA TYR A 102 -7.33 -2.11 -21.92
C TYR A 102 -8.34 -0.95 -22.12
N GLY A 103 -8.22 -0.16 -23.19
CA GLY A 103 -9.19 0.88 -23.56
C GLY A 103 -9.15 2.12 -22.68
N ARG A 104 -7.95 2.52 -22.22
CA ARG A 104 -7.70 3.76 -21.45
C ARG A 104 -8.65 3.90 -20.25
N PRO A 105 -8.72 2.92 -19.35
CA PRO A 105 -9.78 2.86 -18.34
C PRO A 105 -9.71 4.03 -17.34
N SER A 106 -8.52 4.56 -17.02
CA SER A 106 -8.32 5.66 -16.10
C SER A 106 -8.89 7.00 -16.57
N ASP A 107 -9.14 7.16 -17.90
CA ASP A 107 -9.55 8.43 -18.46
C ASP A 107 -10.96 8.85 -17.98
N ALA A 108 -11.83 7.86 -17.81
CA ALA A 108 -13.21 8.05 -17.37
C ALA A 108 -13.41 7.94 -15.85
N LEU A 109 -12.33 7.60 -15.10
CA LEU A 109 -12.40 7.41 -13.65
C LEU A 109 -11.79 8.62 -12.94
N ARG A 110 -12.35 9.02 -11.79
CA ARG A 110 -11.72 10.03 -10.92
C ARG A 110 -10.57 9.37 -10.15
N MET A 111 -9.37 9.87 -10.36
CA MET A 111 -8.13 9.25 -9.87
C MET A 111 -7.55 10.04 -8.71
N TYR A 112 -7.47 9.42 -7.53
CA TYR A 112 -6.80 9.95 -6.33
C TYR A 112 -5.48 9.21 -6.14
N GLY A 113 -4.35 9.92 -6.19
CA GLY A 113 -3.01 9.38 -5.93
C GLY A 113 -2.49 9.83 -4.57
N ILE A 114 -2.12 8.88 -3.71
CA ILE A 114 -1.61 9.16 -2.36
C ILE A 114 -0.13 8.79 -2.31
N THR A 115 0.74 9.76 -2.05
CA THR A 115 2.18 9.53 -1.87
C THR A 115 2.69 10.11 -0.55
N GLY A 116 3.85 9.65 -0.11
CA GLY A 116 4.51 10.00 1.14
C GLY A 116 5.20 8.80 1.74
N THR A 117 5.85 8.95 2.89
CA THR A 117 6.50 7.84 3.58
C THR A 117 5.48 7.02 4.35
N LYS A 118 4.68 7.64 5.20
CA LYS A 118 3.69 6.99 6.08
C LYS A 118 2.29 7.56 5.82
N GLY A 119 1.25 6.84 6.24
CA GLY A 119 -0.13 7.31 6.18
C GLY A 119 -0.91 6.90 4.93
N LYS A 120 -0.26 6.51 3.82
CA LYS A 120 -0.93 6.18 2.55
C LYS A 120 -2.10 5.20 2.71
N THR A 121 -1.87 4.09 3.39
CA THR A 121 -2.89 3.04 3.59
C THR A 121 -4.07 3.56 4.40
N SER A 122 -3.81 4.23 5.53
CA SER A 122 -4.88 4.79 6.36
C SER A 122 -5.71 5.83 5.61
N ILE A 123 -5.06 6.70 4.84
CA ILE A 123 -5.75 7.68 3.99
C ILE A 123 -6.60 6.99 2.92
N ALA A 124 -6.08 5.92 2.30
CA ALA A 124 -6.84 5.18 1.28
C ALA A 124 -8.13 4.58 1.85
N TYR A 125 -8.08 4.01 3.07
CA TYR A 125 -9.28 3.50 3.75
C TYR A 125 -10.24 4.60 4.19
N LEU A 126 -9.72 5.69 4.76
CA LEU A 126 -10.53 6.84 5.17
C LEU A 126 -11.23 7.49 3.97
N LEU A 127 -10.50 7.72 2.88
CA LEU A 127 -11.06 8.32 1.67
C LEU A 127 -12.09 7.40 1.00
N GLU A 128 -11.83 6.10 0.94
CA GLU A 128 -12.81 5.12 0.47
C GLU A 128 -14.09 5.17 1.31
N SER A 129 -13.97 5.19 2.65
CA SER A 129 -15.12 5.28 3.56
C SER A 129 -15.93 6.55 3.33
N ILE A 130 -15.26 7.70 3.12
CA ILE A 130 -15.92 8.97 2.81
C ILE A 130 -16.68 8.87 1.50
N LEU A 131 -16.04 8.40 0.43
CA LEU A 131 -16.66 8.30 -0.90
C LEU A 131 -17.85 7.35 -0.90
N GLN A 132 -17.75 6.21 -0.20
CA GLN A 132 -18.86 5.25 -0.07
C GLN A 132 -20.01 5.79 0.75
N THR A 133 -19.75 6.50 1.85
CA THR A 133 -20.78 7.18 2.65
C THR A 133 -21.52 8.23 1.81
N ALA A 134 -20.84 8.85 0.86
CA ALA A 134 -21.44 9.74 -0.13
C ALA A 134 -22.12 9.02 -1.31
N GLY A 135 -22.26 7.68 -1.26
CA GLY A 135 -22.92 6.88 -2.29
C GLY A 135 -22.08 6.62 -3.54
N GLN A 136 -20.78 6.95 -3.53
CA GLN A 136 -19.90 6.82 -4.70
C GLN A 136 -19.18 5.47 -4.73
N LYS A 137 -19.27 4.76 -5.84
CA LYS A 137 -18.58 3.48 -6.05
C LYS A 137 -17.10 3.69 -6.24
N THR A 138 -16.30 2.99 -5.45
CA THR A 138 -14.86 3.25 -5.31
C THR A 138 -14.04 1.97 -5.47
N GLY A 139 -12.99 2.05 -6.31
CA GLY A 139 -11.93 1.06 -6.39
C GLY A 139 -10.70 1.53 -5.61
N VAL A 140 -9.95 0.58 -5.03
CA VAL A 140 -8.74 0.89 -4.26
C VAL A 140 -7.57 0.01 -4.67
N PHE A 141 -6.43 0.65 -4.88
CA PHE A 141 -5.11 -0.01 -4.98
C PHE A 141 -4.28 0.37 -3.77
N GLY A 142 -4.02 -0.58 -2.89
CA GLY A 142 -3.28 -0.33 -1.65
C GLY A 142 -2.42 -1.49 -1.20
N THR A 143 -1.75 -1.29 -0.09
CA THR A 143 -0.80 -2.26 0.49
C THR A 143 -1.48 -3.54 0.96
N VAL A 144 -2.72 -3.46 1.42
CA VAL A 144 -3.47 -4.60 1.98
C VAL A 144 -4.01 -5.50 0.87
N ASN A 145 -4.79 -4.92 -0.03
CA ASN A 145 -5.40 -5.61 -1.16
C ASN A 145 -5.77 -4.63 -2.27
N TYR A 146 -6.19 -5.16 -3.42
CA TYR A 146 -6.88 -4.44 -4.47
C TYR A 146 -8.35 -4.82 -4.40
N ARG A 147 -9.24 -3.82 -4.31
CA ARG A 147 -10.67 -4.03 -4.08
C ARG A 147 -11.53 -3.06 -4.86
N ALA A 148 -12.75 -3.45 -5.13
CA ALA A 148 -13.78 -2.62 -5.74
C ALA A 148 -15.06 -2.69 -4.90
N ASN A 149 -15.63 -1.54 -4.56
CA ASN A 149 -16.84 -1.44 -3.76
C ASN A 149 -16.76 -2.26 -2.45
N SER A 150 -15.63 -2.16 -1.73
CA SER A 150 -15.25 -2.93 -0.53
C SER A 150 -15.04 -4.43 -0.72
N VAL A 151 -15.23 -4.97 -1.93
CA VAL A 151 -15.00 -6.39 -2.20
C VAL A 151 -13.56 -6.59 -2.69
N GLU A 152 -12.82 -7.44 -2.02
CA GLU A 152 -11.46 -7.81 -2.43
C GLU A 152 -11.47 -8.49 -3.79
N ILE A 153 -10.68 -7.96 -4.73
CA ILE A 153 -10.42 -8.61 -6.03
C ILE A 153 -9.24 -9.58 -5.88
N CYS A 154 -8.17 -9.12 -5.23
CA CYS A 154 -7.00 -9.94 -4.91
C CYS A 154 -6.12 -9.28 -3.85
N LYS A 155 -5.29 -10.10 -3.19
CA LYS A 155 -4.21 -9.60 -2.31
C LYS A 155 -3.21 -8.77 -3.10
N ALA A 156 -2.67 -7.74 -2.46
CA ALA A 156 -1.71 -6.85 -3.09
C ALA A 156 -0.28 -7.45 -3.03
N PRO A 157 0.29 -7.90 -4.15
CA PRO A 157 1.71 -8.31 -4.16
C PRO A 157 2.65 -7.10 -4.00
N ASN A 158 2.17 -5.92 -4.32
CA ASN A 158 2.86 -4.63 -4.17
C ASN A 158 1.84 -3.55 -3.82
N THR A 159 2.27 -2.53 -3.08
CA THR A 159 1.44 -1.35 -2.77
C THR A 159 0.83 -0.72 -4.03
N THR A 160 1.62 -0.62 -5.10
CA THR A 160 1.19 -0.14 -6.42
C THR A 160 1.51 -1.25 -7.43
N PRO A 161 0.54 -1.80 -8.16
CA PRO A 161 0.76 -2.90 -9.08
C PRO A 161 1.65 -2.51 -10.28
N ALA A 162 2.20 -3.52 -10.96
CA ALA A 162 2.85 -3.33 -12.26
C ALA A 162 1.84 -2.85 -13.30
N ALA A 163 2.28 -2.09 -14.32
CA ALA A 163 1.41 -1.43 -15.27
C ALA A 163 0.39 -2.36 -15.95
N LEU A 164 0.79 -3.55 -16.39
CA LEU A 164 -0.15 -4.51 -17.00
C LEU A 164 -1.27 -4.92 -16.05
N THR A 165 -0.92 -5.24 -14.80
CA THR A 165 -1.89 -5.59 -13.76
C THR A 165 -2.77 -4.38 -13.42
N LEU A 166 -2.18 -3.19 -13.32
CA LEU A 166 -2.89 -1.96 -13.01
C LEU A 166 -4.00 -1.67 -14.03
N PHE A 167 -3.66 -1.61 -15.32
CA PHE A 167 -4.65 -1.27 -16.34
C PHE A 167 -5.70 -2.37 -16.55
N LYS A 168 -5.32 -3.65 -16.39
CA LYS A 168 -6.26 -4.76 -16.38
C LYS A 168 -7.29 -4.61 -15.26
N LEU A 169 -6.84 -4.33 -14.04
CA LEU A 169 -7.73 -4.17 -12.88
C LEU A 169 -8.55 -2.87 -12.96
N LEU A 170 -7.99 -1.77 -13.49
CA LEU A 170 -8.76 -0.55 -13.75
C LEU A 170 -9.92 -0.79 -14.73
N ALA A 171 -9.67 -1.57 -15.79
CA ALA A 171 -10.74 -1.94 -16.73
C ALA A 171 -11.83 -2.79 -16.04
N GLN A 172 -11.43 -3.73 -15.17
CA GLN A 172 -12.37 -4.52 -14.38
C GLN A 172 -13.18 -3.65 -13.39
N MET A 173 -12.53 -2.74 -12.67
CA MET A 173 -13.20 -1.82 -11.73
C MET A 173 -14.19 -0.90 -12.46
N LYS A 174 -13.82 -0.42 -13.65
CA LYS A 174 -14.73 0.36 -14.51
C LYS A 174 -15.97 -0.44 -14.92
N GLN A 175 -15.80 -1.73 -15.27
CA GLN A 175 -16.93 -2.64 -15.56
C GLN A 175 -17.81 -2.89 -14.34
N GLN A 176 -17.25 -2.86 -13.14
CA GLN A 176 -17.99 -2.93 -11.87
C GLN A 176 -18.59 -1.58 -11.45
N ALA A 177 -18.65 -0.62 -12.41
CA ALA A 177 -19.20 0.71 -12.23
C ALA A 177 -18.51 1.54 -11.12
N CYS A 178 -17.23 1.29 -10.81
CA CYS A 178 -16.47 2.24 -10.00
C CYS A 178 -16.38 3.59 -10.73
N GLU A 179 -16.57 4.66 -9.98
CA GLU A 179 -16.45 6.05 -10.44
C GLU A 179 -15.14 6.67 -9.99
N ASN A 180 -14.67 6.26 -8.81
CA ASN A 180 -13.48 6.76 -8.16
C ASN A 180 -12.46 5.64 -7.98
N ILE A 181 -11.18 6.00 -8.11
CA ILE A 181 -10.07 5.11 -7.80
C ILE A 181 -9.13 5.80 -6.80
N VAL A 182 -8.97 5.20 -5.64
CA VAL A 182 -8.02 5.62 -4.61
C VAL A 182 -6.78 4.74 -4.71
N MET A 183 -5.63 5.34 -4.95
CA MET A 183 -4.38 4.60 -5.20
C MET A 183 -3.26 5.05 -4.28
N GLU A 184 -2.68 4.11 -3.55
CA GLU A 184 -1.37 4.31 -2.92
C GLU A 184 -0.29 4.32 -4.01
N VAL A 185 0.41 5.44 -4.18
CA VAL A 185 1.45 5.62 -5.19
C VAL A 185 2.82 5.65 -4.52
N SER A 186 3.52 4.50 -4.58
CA SER A 186 4.86 4.37 -4.00
C SER A 186 5.91 5.07 -4.86
N SER A 187 7.01 5.50 -4.23
CA SER A 187 8.15 6.11 -4.95
C SER A 187 8.77 5.16 -5.99
N HIS A 188 8.82 3.86 -5.67
CA HIS A 188 9.24 2.83 -6.63
C HIS A 188 8.31 2.78 -7.85
N ALA A 189 7.00 2.90 -7.66
CA ALA A 189 6.05 2.87 -8.77
C ALA A 189 6.22 4.08 -9.71
N LEU A 190 6.55 5.24 -9.15
CA LEU A 190 6.83 6.46 -9.91
C LEU A 190 8.14 6.33 -10.70
N GLU A 191 9.21 5.78 -10.09
CA GLU A 191 10.49 5.54 -10.77
C GLU A 191 10.37 4.47 -11.86
N LEU A 192 9.69 3.37 -11.58
CA LEU A 192 9.54 2.22 -12.48
C LEU A 192 8.38 2.40 -13.48
N GLN A 193 7.89 3.61 -13.70
CA GLN A 193 6.82 3.95 -14.67
C GLN A 193 5.52 3.13 -14.51
N ARG A 194 5.25 2.52 -13.34
CA ARG A 194 4.08 1.65 -13.13
C ARG A 194 2.76 2.39 -13.29
N VAL A 195 2.74 3.69 -12.96
CA VAL A 195 1.57 4.57 -13.04
C VAL A 195 1.63 5.53 -14.24
N ARG A 196 2.47 5.22 -15.24
CA ARG A 196 2.55 5.99 -16.48
C ARG A 196 1.19 5.96 -17.19
N ASN A 197 0.79 7.07 -17.80
CA ASN A 197 -0.52 7.30 -18.43
C ASN A 197 -1.73 7.30 -17.45
N ILE A 198 -1.51 7.28 -16.14
CA ILE A 198 -2.56 7.63 -15.19
C ILE A 198 -2.57 9.14 -15.04
N TRP A 199 -3.70 9.77 -15.37
CA TRP A 199 -3.93 11.19 -15.14
C TRP A 199 -4.74 11.35 -13.85
N TYR A 200 -4.14 12.04 -12.88
CA TYR A 200 -4.78 12.22 -11.57
C TYR A 200 -5.68 13.46 -11.55
N ASP A 201 -6.81 13.37 -10.87
CA ASP A 201 -7.66 14.49 -10.46
C ASP A 201 -7.13 15.07 -9.14
N THR A 202 -6.63 14.22 -8.24
CA THR A 202 -6.12 14.63 -6.94
C THR A 202 -4.82 13.90 -6.62
N ALA A 203 -3.80 14.64 -6.21
CA ALA A 203 -2.55 14.11 -5.67
C ALA A 203 -2.40 14.53 -4.22
N ILE A 204 -2.17 13.56 -3.31
CA ILE A 204 -2.08 13.76 -1.87
C ILE A 204 -0.65 13.51 -1.42
N PHE A 205 -0.05 14.48 -0.71
CA PHE A 205 1.25 14.35 -0.05
C PHE A 205 1.10 14.30 1.47
N THR A 206 1.58 13.22 2.08
CA THR A 206 1.43 13.00 3.52
C THR A 206 2.61 13.54 4.33
N ASN A 207 3.80 13.02 4.08
CA ASN A 207 5.05 13.36 4.78
C ASN A 207 6.25 12.74 4.07
N LEU A 208 7.45 13.21 4.43
CA LEU A 208 8.70 12.60 4.00
C LEU A 208 9.60 12.31 5.21
N GLN A 209 9.91 11.03 5.42
CA GLN A 209 10.80 10.53 6.47
C GLN A 209 11.84 9.57 5.87
N ARG A 210 12.89 9.25 6.62
CA ARG A 210 13.93 8.33 6.16
C ARG A 210 13.34 6.94 5.88
N ASP A 211 13.38 6.55 4.60
CA ASP A 211 12.92 5.23 4.13
C ASP A 211 13.49 4.97 2.72
N HIS A 212 13.60 3.72 2.29
CA HIS A 212 13.96 3.32 0.91
C HIS A 212 15.26 3.94 0.34
N LEU A 213 16.25 4.27 1.20
CA LEU A 213 17.53 4.82 0.74
C LEU A 213 18.45 3.77 0.10
N ASP A 214 18.18 2.50 0.32
CA ASP A 214 18.76 1.38 -0.42
C ASP A 214 18.49 1.50 -1.94
N PHE A 215 17.31 1.92 -2.32
CA PHE A 215 16.88 2.13 -3.70
C PHE A 215 17.19 3.55 -4.20
N HIS A 216 16.76 4.58 -3.49
CA HIS A 216 16.85 5.97 -3.94
C HIS A 216 18.23 6.61 -3.71
N LYS A 217 19.10 6.00 -2.89
CA LYS A 217 20.46 6.43 -2.53
C LYS A 217 20.51 7.69 -1.66
N THR A 218 19.76 8.74 -2.01
CA THR A 218 19.73 10.01 -1.28
C THR A 218 18.29 10.39 -0.90
N PHE A 219 18.17 11.24 0.11
CA PHE A 219 16.88 11.76 0.56
C PHE A 219 16.24 12.67 -0.52
N GLU A 220 17.05 13.43 -1.24
CA GLU A 220 16.60 14.28 -2.34
C GLU A 220 16.07 13.46 -3.52
N ASN A 221 16.72 12.37 -3.90
CA ASN A 221 16.22 11.47 -4.95
C ASN A 221 14.88 10.83 -4.52
N TYR A 222 14.75 10.47 -3.23
CA TYR A 222 13.51 9.94 -2.70
C TYR A 222 12.38 10.96 -2.75
N PHE A 223 12.65 12.22 -2.43
CA PHE A 223 11.70 13.31 -2.60
C PHE A 223 11.37 13.53 -4.08
N ALA A 224 12.39 13.66 -4.95
CA ALA A 224 12.22 13.86 -6.39
C ALA A 224 11.33 12.76 -7.02
N ALA A 225 11.47 11.52 -6.57
CA ALA A 225 10.60 10.44 -7.01
C ALA A 225 9.11 10.73 -6.71
N LYS A 226 8.80 11.27 -5.52
CA LYS A 226 7.42 11.63 -5.14
C LYS A 226 6.91 12.87 -5.86
N VAL A 227 7.77 13.82 -6.15
CA VAL A 227 7.44 15.03 -6.93
C VAL A 227 6.87 14.67 -8.30
N LYS A 228 7.27 13.55 -8.90
CA LYS A 228 6.74 13.06 -10.19
C LYS A 228 5.21 12.92 -10.21
N LEU A 229 4.57 12.61 -9.07
CA LEU A 229 3.12 12.55 -8.98
C LEU A 229 2.50 13.94 -9.20
N PHE A 230 3.10 14.98 -8.63
CA PHE A 230 2.65 16.37 -8.75
C PHE A 230 3.00 16.96 -10.12
N GLU A 231 4.13 16.57 -10.71
CA GLU A 231 4.46 16.90 -12.10
C GLU A 231 3.44 16.29 -13.08
N ASN A 232 3.01 15.06 -12.84
CA ASN A 232 1.93 14.43 -13.62
C ASN A 232 0.62 15.22 -13.45
N LEU A 233 0.24 15.58 -12.22
CA LEU A 233 -0.96 16.37 -11.95
C LEU A 233 -0.92 17.72 -12.67
N ALA A 234 0.23 18.41 -12.64
CA ALA A 234 0.44 19.73 -13.23
C ALA A 234 0.73 19.71 -14.74
N SER A 235 0.85 18.53 -15.33
CA SER A 235 1.19 18.39 -16.76
C SER A 235 0.15 19.09 -17.64
N PRO A 236 0.57 19.85 -18.67
CA PRO A 236 -0.35 20.39 -19.67
C PRO A 236 -1.12 19.31 -20.44
N GLN A 237 -0.61 18.08 -20.45
CA GLN A 237 -1.27 16.92 -21.07
C GLN A 237 -2.35 16.30 -20.19
N ASN A 238 -2.39 16.66 -18.91
CA ASN A 238 -3.44 16.19 -18.00
C ASN A 238 -4.75 16.89 -18.32
N PHE A 239 -5.66 16.14 -18.90
CA PHE A 239 -6.98 16.63 -19.38
C PHE A 239 -8.08 16.60 -18.29
N LYS A 240 -7.73 16.14 -17.06
CA LYS A 240 -8.69 16.09 -15.96
C LYS A 240 -9.19 17.49 -15.60
N PRO A 241 -10.52 17.67 -15.39
CA PRO A 241 -11.12 18.99 -15.17
C PRO A 241 -10.70 19.62 -13.83
N HIS A 242 -10.49 18.80 -12.81
CA HIS A 242 -10.09 19.23 -11.47
C HIS A 242 -8.72 18.65 -11.15
N ARG A 243 -7.73 19.53 -11.02
CA ARG A 243 -6.34 19.15 -10.72
C ARG A 243 -5.95 19.76 -9.38
N THR A 244 -6.13 19.00 -8.30
CA THR A 244 -5.91 19.48 -6.94
C THR A 244 -4.78 18.72 -6.26
N ALA A 245 -3.81 19.44 -5.74
CA ALA A 245 -2.78 18.93 -4.85
C ALA A 245 -3.21 19.14 -3.40
N VAL A 246 -3.36 18.04 -2.64
CA VAL A 246 -3.69 18.06 -1.21
C VAL A 246 -2.39 17.84 -0.44
N ILE A 247 -1.91 18.84 0.30
CA ILE A 247 -0.53 18.85 0.81
C ILE A 247 -0.51 19.12 2.31
N ASN A 248 0.26 18.32 3.05
CA ASN A 248 0.55 18.56 4.45
C ASN A 248 1.41 19.82 4.64
N ALA A 249 0.84 20.86 5.22
CA ALA A 249 1.50 22.14 5.48
C ALA A 249 2.51 22.07 6.64
N ASP A 250 2.39 21.05 7.50
CA ASP A 250 3.30 20.87 8.64
C ASP A 250 4.59 20.13 8.28
N ASP A 251 4.64 19.50 7.08
CA ASP A 251 5.84 18.81 6.60
C ASP A 251 6.73 19.76 5.79
N PRO A 252 8.04 19.87 6.08
CA PRO A 252 8.95 20.75 5.34
C PRO A 252 9.00 20.50 3.83
N TYR A 253 8.87 19.23 3.41
CA TYR A 253 8.80 18.88 1.99
C TYR A 253 7.42 19.17 1.40
N GLY A 254 6.37 19.16 2.23
CA GLY A 254 5.05 19.68 1.86
C GLY A 254 5.13 21.17 1.51
N GLN A 255 5.82 21.96 2.31
CA GLN A 255 6.06 23.39 2.03
C GLN A 255 6.82 23.61 0.69
N ARG A 256 7.82 22.76 0.41
CA ARG A 256 8.53 22.79 -0.90
C ARG A 256 7.60 22.49 -2.08
N LEU A 257 6.67 21.53 -1.91
CA LEU A 257 5.65 21.22 -2.94
C LEU A 257 4.68 22.40 -3.12
N ILE A 258 4.19 23.01 -2.06
CA ILE A 258 3.31 24.19 -2.12
C ILE A 258 4.00 25.29 -2.96
N GLN A 259 5.22 25.66 -2.62
CA GLN A 259 5.99 26.69 -3.33
C GLN A 259 6.21 26.32 -4.81
N GLY A 260 6.49 25.06 -5.11
CA GLY A 260 6.77 24.59 -6.47
C GLY A 260 5.54 24.48 -7.38
N PHE A 261 4.34 24.34 -6.80
CA PHE A 261 3.13 24.01 -7.58
C PHE A 261 1.97 25.02 -7.45
N GLN A 262 2.03 26.03 -6.55
CA GLN A 262 0.95 26.98 -6.28
C GLN A 262 0.42 27.74 -7.51
N ASN A 263 1.23 27.90 -8.56
CA ASN A 263 0.82 28.56 -9.80
C ASN A 263 0.53 27.57 -10.95
N ARG A 264 0.51 26.26 -10.65
CA ARG A 264 0.39 25.22 -11.68
C ARG A 264 -0.86 24.34 -11.51
N VAL A 265 -1.33 24.18 -10.27
CA VAL A 265 -2.53 23.40 -9.91
C VAL A 265 -3.26 24.07 -8.76
N ASN A 266 -4.50 23.68 -8.54
CA ASN A 266 -5.21 24.05 -7.29
C ASN A 266 -4.52 23.36 -6.10
N ILE A 267 -4.19 24.12 -5.04
CA ILE A 267 -3.61 23.58 -3.82
C ILE A 267 -4.64 23.68 -2.70
N VAL A 268 -4.82 22.58 -1.99
CA VAL A 268 -5.56 22.50 -0.74
C VAL A 268 -4.60 21.97 0.33
N THR A 269 -4.45 22.68 1.41
CA THR A 269 -3.53 22.38 2.48
C THR A 269 -4.23 21.74 3.67
N PHE A 270 -3.52 20.88 4.40
CA PHE A 270 -3.96 20.39 5.69
C PHE A 270 -2.82 20.43 6.72
N GLY A 271 -3.16 20.63 7.99
CA GLY A 271 -2.16 20.71 9.06
C GLY A 271 -2.80 20.83 10.44
N ILE A 272 -1.96 20.72 11.49
CA ILE A 272 -2.35 20.89 12.89
C ILE A 272 -1.61 22.07 13.53
N ASN A 273 -0.36 22.29 13.10
CA ASN A 273 0.55 23.25 13.72
C ASN A 273 0.70 24.55 12.92
N HIS A 274 0.47 24.53 11.62
CA HIS A 274 0.53 25.69 10.74
C HIS A 274 -0.85 26.00 10.15
N PRO A 275 -1.12 27.26 9.77
CA PRO A 275 -2.35 27.61 9.05
C PRO A 275 -2.51 26.77 7.79
N ALA A 276 -3.69 26.19 7.60
CA ALA A 276 -4.05 25.37 6.47
C ALA A 276 -5.56 25.48 6.18
N ASP A 277 -5.98 25.05 4.98
CA ASP A 277 -7.40 25.04 4.60
C ASP A 277 -8.22 24.04 5.43
N PHE A 278 -7.58 22.92 5.81
CA PHE A 278 -8.15 21.93 6.73
C PHE A 278 -7.27 21.80 7.96
N THR A 279 -7.81 22.20 9.12
CA THR A 279 -7.09 22.18 10.40
C THR A 279 -7.83 21.34 11.44
N ALA A 280 -7.08 20.72 12.35
CA ALA A 280 -7.66 20.04 13.50
C ALA A 280 -7.35 20.76 14.81
N THR A 281 -8.38 20.88 15.65
CA THR A 281 -8.31 21.46 16.99
C THR A 281 -8.92 20.52 18.02
N HIS A 282 -8.75 20.81 19.31
CA HIS A 282 -9.34 20.05 20.44
C HIS A 282 -9.08 18.55 20.36
N ILE A 283 -7.86 18.14 19.94
CA ILE A 283 -7.49 16.74 19.76
C ILE A 283 -7.43 16.05 21.14
N GLN A 284 -8.23 15.01 21.29
CA GLN A 284 -8.26 14.13 22.44
C GLN A 284 -8.07 12.69 21.99
N GLU A 285 -7.02 12.06 22.50
CA GLU A 285 -6.67 10.68 22.17
C GLU A 285 -7.15 9.75 23.27
N PHE A 286 -7.60 8.55 22.90
CA PHE A 286 -8.07 7.49 23.81
C PHE A 286 -7.59 6.13 23.27
N LEU A 287 -7.59 5.10 24.12
CA LEU A 287 -7.27 3.72 23.68
C LEU A 287 -8.32 3.13 22.71
N THR A 288 -9.47 3.76 22.55
CA THR A 288 -10.54 3.24 21.69
C THR A 288 -10.78 4.07 20.44
N HIS A 289 -10.39 5.34 20.46
CA HIS A 289 -10.70 6.30 19.40
C HIS A 289 -9.87 7.58 19.54
N THR A 290 -9.93 8.44 18.53
CA THR A 290 -9.46 9.82 18.63
C THR A 290 -10.61 10.77 18.30
N SER A 291 -10.84 11.79 19.16
CA SER A 291 -11.85 12.86 18.98
C SER A 291 -11.14 14.16 18.71
N PHE A 292 -11.64 14.95 17.77
CA PHE A 292 -11.10 16.28 17.42
C PHE A 292 -12.14 17.06 16.63
N GLU A 293 -11.83 18.30 16.30
CA GLU A 293 -12.63 19.11 15.38
C GLU A 293 -11.87 19.31 14.07
N ILE A 294 -12.57 19.23 12.93
CA ILE A 294 -12.06 19.67 11.64
C ILE A 294 -12.77 20.97 11.28
N ASN A 295 -12.01 22.06 11.15
CA ASN A 295 -12.54 23.39 10.85
C ASN A 295 -13.71 23.79 11.79
N GLY A 296 -13.59 23.45 13.08
CA GLY A 296 -14.60 23.75 14.11
C GLY A 296 -15.76 22.75 14.18
N VAL A 297 -15.80 21.71 13.34
CA VAL A 297 -16.86 20.69 13.39
C VAL A 297 -16.32 19.41 14.03
N PRO A 298 -16.97 18.91 15.10
CA PRO A 298 -16.46 17.76 15.86
C PRO A 298 -16.58 16.45 15.07
N VAL A 299 -15.56 15.61 15.22
CA VAL A 299 -15.51 14.27 14.64
C VAL A 299 -14.82 13.29 15.57
N LYS A 300 -15.24 12.03 15.53
CA LYS A 300 -14.64 10.91 16.24
C LYS A 300 -14.27 9.83 15.21
N ILE A 301 -13.01 9.39 15.24
CA ILE A 301 -12.52 8.29 14.41
C ILE A 301 -12.08 7.12 15.28
N GLN A 302 -12.23 5.89 14.78
CA GLN A 302 -11.82 4.67 15.52
C GLN A 302 -10.31 4.39 15.40
N LEU A 303 -9.56 5.25 14.73
CA LEU A 303 -8.12 5.16 14.58
C LEU A 303 -7.40 5.91 15.70
N LEU A 304 -6.30 5.34 16.19
CA LEU A 304 -5.56 5.86 17.33
C LEU A 304 -4.39 6.74 16.89
N GLY A 305 -4.09 7.74 17.72
CA GLY A 305 -2.89 8.53 17.62
C GLY A 305 -2.99 9.75 16.71
N LYS A 306 -2.25 10.81 17.08
CA LYS A 306 -2.23 12.10 16.38
C LYS A 306 -1.90 11.99 14.88
N HIS A 307 -1.11 10.98 14.46
CA HIS A 307 -0.81 10.74 13.05
C HIS A 307 -2.06 10.38 12.24
N ASN A 308 -3.08 9.77 12.84
CA ASN A 308 -4.34 9.49 12.17
C ASN A 308 -5.26 10.71 12.09
N VAL A 309 -5.05 11.74 12.90
CA VAL A 309 -5.69 13.06 12.69
C VAL A 309 -5.19 13.67 11.38
N TYR A 310 -3.87 13.66 11.10
CA TYR A 310 -3.33 14.07 9.80
C TYR A 310 -3.89 13.25 8.64
N ASN A 311 -4.02 11.93 8.82
CA ASN A 311 -4.60 11.07 7.78
C ASN A 311 -6.07 11.40 7.52
N ALA A 312 -6.84 11.70 8.56
CA ALA A 312 -8.24 12.12 8.46
C ALA A 312 -8.38 13.48 7.77
N LEU A 313 -7.54 14.46 8.15
CA LEU A 313 -7.50 15.77 7.47
C LEU A 313 -7.19 15.62 5.99
N ALA A 314 -6.20 14.82 5.60
CA ALA A 314 -5.83 14.57 4.22
C ALA A 314 -6.98 13.94 3.41
N ALA A 315 -7.66 12.93 3.98
CA ALA A 315 -8.79 12.26 3.33
C ALA A 315 -9.99 13.21 3.18
N CYS A 316 -10.31 13.96 4.24
CA CYS A 316 -11.37 14.96 4.25
C CYS A 316 -11.11 16.07 3.20
N ALA A 317 -9.91 16.65 3.21
CA ALA A 317 -9.49 17.68 2.25
C ALA A 317 -9.59 17.18 0.79
N ALA A 318 -9.13 15.94 0.52
CA ALA A 318 -9.21 15.35 -0.81
C ALA A 318 -10.66 15.11 -1.26
N ALA A 319 -11.54 14.66 -0.36
CA ALA A 319 -12.95 14.44 -0.66
C ALA A 319 -13.67 15.78 -0.91
N CYS A 320 -13.48 16.77 -0.03
CA CYS A 320 -14.12 18.09 -0.16
C CYS A 320 -13.64 18.83 -1.42
N ALA A 321 -12.36 18.73 -1.79
CA ALA A 321 -11.83 19.28 -3.03
C ALA A 321 -12.48 18.68 -4.29
N ASN A 322 -13.16 17.54 -4.17
CA ASN A 322 -13.87 16.84 -5.24
C ASN A 322 -15.42 16.89 -5.08
N GLY A 323 -15.92 17.84 -4.29
CA GLY A 323 -17.34 18.14 -4.20
C GLY A 323 -18.12 17.36 -3.14
N ILE A 324 -17.45 16.62 -2.24
CA ILE A 324 -18.10 16.02 -1.08
C ILE A 324 -18.24 17.11 0.01
N SER A 325 -19.43 17.25 0.60
CA SER A 325 -19.61 18.18 1.71
C SER A 325 -18.79 17.78 2.94
N LEU A 326 -18.40 18.76 3.76
CA LEU A 326 -17.68 18.50 5.00
C LEU A 326 -18.46 17.53 5.90
N GLU A 327 -19.76 17.70 6.03
CA GLU A 327 -20.64 16.85 6.82
C GLU A 327 -20.56 15.38 6.36
N ASN A 328 -20.70 15.11 5.06
CA ASN A 328 -20.59 13.76 4.51
C ASN A 328 -19.17 13.19 4.69
N ALA A 329 -18.14 14.03 4.58
CA ALA A 329 -16.78 13.61 4.82
C ALA A 329 -16.58 13.18 6.28
N LEU A 330 -17.07 13.94 7.26
CA LEU A 330 -17.02 13.62 8.67
C LEU A 330 -17.81 12.35 9.02
N CYS A 331 -18.99 12.17 8.44
CA CYS A 331 -19.75 10.92 8.59
C CYS A 331 -18.96 9.72 8.07
N GLY A 332 -18.30 9.84 6.92
CA GLY A 332 -17.47 8.78 6.36
C GLY A 332 -16.21 8.48 7.18
N LEU A 333 -15.58 9.51 7.77
CA LEU A 333 -14.46 9.31 8.72
C LEU A 333 -14.91 8.53 9.95
N ALA A 334 -16.07 8.88 10.52
CA ALA A 334 -16.61 8.24 11.72
C ALA A 334 -17.09 6.79 11.46
N ALA A 335 -17.53 6.49 10.25
CA ALA A 335 -18.03 5.19 9.85
C ALA A 335 -16.93 4.12 9.71
N LEU A 336 -15.67 4.50 9.52
CA LEU A 336 -14.57 3.54 9.37
C LEU A 336 -14.25 2.87 10.71
N PRO A 337 -14.44 1.54 10.86
CA PRO A 337 -14.20 0.85 12.13
C PRO A 337 -12.72 0.66 12.46
N GLY A 338 -11.85 0.73 11.47
CA GLY A 338 -10.40 0.53 11.62
C GLY A 338 -9.73 0.30 10.27
N VAL A 339 -8.41 0.23 10.29
CA VAL A 339 -7.59 -0.13 9.11
C VAL A 339 -6.87 -1.43 9.42
N PRO A 340 -7.03 -2.48 8.59
CA PRO A 340 -6.43 -3.79 8.86
C PRO A 340 -4.93 -3.69 9.13
N GLY A 341 -4.51 -4.20 10.30
CA GLY A 341 -3.11 -4.21 10.72
C GLY A 341 -2.47 -2.83 10.96
N ARG A 342 -3.24 -1.82 11.31
CA ARG A 342 -2.75 -0.48 11.68
C ARG A 342 -3.29 -0.08 13.05
N MET A 343 -2.63 -0.52 14.13
CA MET A 343 -3.17 -0.46 15.49
C MET A 343 -4.65 -0.88 15.50
N GLU A 344 -4.93 -1.96 14.77
CA GLU A 344 -6.28 -2.50 14.62
C GLU A 344 -6.74 -3.08 15.96
N ARG A 345 -7.75 -2.45 16.55
CA ARG A 345 -8.31 -2.92 17.81
C ARG A 345 -9.13 -4.19 17.58
N ILE A 346 -8.83 -5.23 18.34
CA ILE A 346 -9.65 -6.44 18.41
C ILE A 346 -10.39 -6.44 19.74
N ASP A 347 -11.72 -6.42 19.67
CA ASP A 347 -12.60 -6.36 20.83
C ASP A 347 -13.69 -7.47 20.73
N GLU A 348 -13.58 -8.45 21.59
CA GLU A 348 -14.54 -9.56 21.74
C GLU A 348 -15.15 -9.56 23.15
N GLY A 349 -15.10 -8.42 23.88
CA GLY A 349 -15.63 -8.24 25.22
C GLY A 349 -14.63 -8.51 26.36
N GLN A 350 -13.35 -8.72 26.06
CA GLN A 350 -12.30 -8.92 27.07
C GLN A 350 -12.04 -7.63 27.86
N PRO A 351 -11.58 -7.72 29.16
CA PRO A 351 -11.38 -6.55 30.03
C PRO A 351 -10.05 -5.83 29.81
N PHE A 352 -9.32 -6.11 28.74
CA PHE A 352 -8.04 -5.52 28.36
C PHE A 352 -8.07 -5.10 26.87
N PHE A 353 -7.10 -4.28 26.48
CA PHE A 353 -7.00 -3.77 25.10
C PHE A 353 -6.10 -4.68 24.26
N THR A 354 -6.52 -5.01 23.03
CA THR A 354 -5.72 -5.80 22.08
C THR A 354 -5.63 -5.11 20.75
N TYR A 355 -4.39 -4.99 20.23
CA TYR A 355 -4.11 -4.35 18.95
C TYR A 355 -3.25 -5.24 18.07
N VAL A 356 -3.55 -5.25 16.77
CA VAL A 356 -2.71 -5.85 15.74
C VAL A 356 -2.10 -4.75 14.88
N ASP A 357 -0.77 -4.78 14.70
CA ASP A 357 -0.04 -3.76 13.94
C ASP A 357 1.01 -4.32 12.98
N PHE A 358 1.20 -3.64 11.87
CA PHE A 358 2.24 -3.94 10.85
C PHE A 358 3.60 -3.32 11.22
N ALA A 359 3.92 -3.22 12.49
CA ALA A 359 5.19 -2.68 12.99
C ALA A 359 6.30 -3.73 12.89
N TYR A 360 7.11 -3.66 11.84
CA TYR A 360 8.22 -4.57 11.55
C TYR A 360 9.60 -3.88 11.48
N THR A 361 9.68 -2.63 11.90
CA THR A 361 10.93 -1.87 12.09
C THR A 361 10.96 -1.28 13.49
N ASN A 362 12.17 -0.92 13.97
CA ASN A 362 12.35 -0.30 15.27
C ASN A 362 11.48 0.95 15.44
N GLU A 363 11.50 1.85 14.45
CA GLU A 363 10.75 3.10 14.49
C GLU A 363 9.23 2.89 14.45
N SER A 364 8.76 1.83 13.76
CA SER A 364 7.31 1.50 13.74
C SER A 364 6.87 0.88 15.05
N LEU A 365 7.70 0.05 15.67
CA LEU A 365 7.44 -0.55 16.97
C LEU A 365 7.40 0.53 18.06
N GLN A 366 8.37 1.45 18.06
CA GLN A 366 8.39 2.59 18.96
C GLN A 366 7.09 3.43 18.86
N ARG A 367 6.64 3.72 17.63
CA ARG A 367 5.38 4.46 17.42
C ARG A 367 4.15 3.73 17.94
N ALA A 368 4.11 2.41 17.84
CA ALA A 368 3.02 1.64 18.43
C ALA A 368 2.97 1.83 19.96
N PHE A 369 4.13 1.79 20.63
CA PHE A 369 4.22 2.07 22.05
C PHE A 369 3.87 3.53 22.38
N ASP A 370 4.39 4.50 21.63
CA ASP A 370 4.11 5.93 21.84
C ASP A 370 2.61 6.23 21.76
N THR A 371 1.89 5.49 20.90
CA THR A 371 0.44 5.63 20.74
C THR A 371 -0.34 5.19 22.00
N VAL A 372 0.13 4.19 22.72
CA VAL A 372 -0.59 3.61 23.88
C VAL A 372 -0.03 4.09 25.22
N ARG A 373 1.24 4.49 25.27
CA ARG A 373 1.94 4.89 26.51
C ARG A 373 1.22 5.96 27.33
N PRO A 374 0.64 7.03 26.74
CA PRO A 374 -0.07 8.05 27.53
C PRO A 374 -1.28 7.52 28.30
N PHE A 375 -1.82 6.36 27.89
CA PHE A 375 -3.03 5.77 28.44
C PHE A 375 -2.75 4.51 29.27
N LYS A 376 -1.49 4.13 29.44
CA LYS A 376 -1.07 2.93 30.17
C LYS A 376 -1.54 3.03 31.64
N LYS A 377 -2.42 2.10 32.04
CA LYS A 377 -2.87 1.91 33.43
C LYS A 377 -2.39 0.57 33.98
N GLY A 378 -2.44 -0.48 33.17
CA GLY A 378 -1.93 -1.81 33.41
C GLY A 378 -0.56 -2.02 32.76
N ARG A 379 -0.26 -3.27 32.42
CA ARG A 379 0.97 -3.66 31.71
C ARG A 379 0.80 -3.53 30.21
N VAL A 380 1.92 -3.37 29.51
CA VAL A 380 1.99 -3.57 28.05
C VAL A 380 2.64 -4.90 27.76
N LEU A 381 1.91 -5.81 27.11
CA LEU A 381 2.39 -7.10 26.63
C LEU A 381 2.61 -7.02 25.11
N LEU A 382 3.78 -7.44 24.67
CA LEU A 382 4.14 -7.41 23.24
C LEU A 382 4.35 -8.83 22.71
N VAL A 383 3.72 -9.15 21.59
CA VAL A 383 4.05 -10.32 20.76
C VAL A 383 4.72 -9.82 19.48
N PHE A 384 5.95 -10.24 19.19
CA PHE A 384 6.63 -9.83 17.96
C PHE A 384 7.66 -10.83 17.49
N GLY A 385 8.06 -10.69 16.25
CA GLY A 385 9.17 -11.40 15.62
C GLY A 385 9.72 -10.62 14.43
N CYS A 386 10.77 -11.15 13.81
CA CYS A 386 11.37 -10.56 12.62
C CYS A 386 11.32 -11.53 11.43
N GLY A 387 11.10 -11.00 10.23
CA GLY A 387 11.14 -11.78 9.02
C GLY A 387 12.56 -12.19 8.62
N GLY A 388 12.70 -13.42 8.11
CA GLY A 388 13.93 -13.93 7.51
C GLY A 388 14.19 -13.31 6.13
N GLN A 389 15.46 -13.38 5.65
CA GLN A 389 15.90 -12.82 4.38
C GLN A 389 15.55 -11.32 4.22
N ARG A 390 15.67 -10.59 5.31
CA ARG A 390 15.46 -9.14 5.43
C ARG A 390 16.65 -8.51 6.13
N ASP A 391 16.64 -7.19 6.24
CA ASP A 391 17.65 -6.45 6.97
C ASP A 391 17.81 -7.01 8.39
N ARG A 392 18.99 -7.55 8.67
CA ARG A 392 19.35 -8.16 9.96
C ARG A 392 19.72 -7.11 11.01
N THR A 393 20.16 -5.92 10.56
CA THR A 393 20.66 -4.88 11.48
C THR A 393 19.57 -4.31 12.38
N LYS A 394 18.32 -4.38 11.96
CA LYS A 394 17.17 -3.94 12.76
C LYS A 394 16.81 -4.90 13.90
N ARG A 395 17.20 -6.20 13.82
CA ARG A 395 16.77 -7.24 14.76
C ARG A 395 17.16 -6.93 16.21
N PRO A 396 18.43 -6.65 16.52
CA PRO A 396 18.80 -6.29 17.89
C PRO A 396 18.17 -4.98 18.35
N LEU A 397 17.98 -4.00 17.46
CA LEU A 397 17.32 -2.74 17.80
C LEU A 397 15.87 -2.96 18.20
N MET A 398 15.13 -3.80 17.45
CA MET A 398 13.75 -4.16 17.79
C MET A 398 13.67 -4.94 19.11
N GLY A 399 14.64 -5.85 19.38
CA GLY A 399 14.74 -6.55 20.66
C GLY A 399 14.92 -5.60 21.83
N ALA A 400 15.85 -4.65 21.71
CA ALA A 400 16.10 -3.64 22.74
C ALA A 400 14.85 -2.78 23.00
N THR A 401 14.24 -2.24 21.96
CA THR A 401 13.00 -1.44 22.10
C THR A 401 11.88 -2.27 22.74
N ALA A 402 11.71 -3.53 22.34
CA ALA A 402 10.68 -4.41 22.89
C ALA A 402 10.82 -4.54 24.42
N CYS A 403 12.01 -4.82 24.92
CA CYS A 403 12.23 -4.98 26.36
C CYS A 403 12.20 -3.65 27.15
N GLN A 404 12.57 -2.55 26.52
CA GLN A 404 12.52 -1.22 27.15
C GLN A 404 11.09 -0.71 27.31
N GLU A 405 10.22 -1.00 26.37
CA GLU A 405 8.90 -0.40 26.29
C GLU A 405 7.77 -1.31 26.79
N ALA A 406 7.92 -2.61 26.71
CA ALA A 406 6.93 -3.59 27.16
C ALA A 406 7.29 -4.16 28.55
N ASP A 407 6.24 -4.39 29.37
CA ASP A 407 6.40 -5.08 30.67
C ASP A 407 6.59 -6.59 30.49
N CYS A 408 6.03 -7.19 29.42
CA CYS A 408 6.19 -8.59 29.05
C CYS A 408 6.33 -8.72 27.53
N VAL A 409 7.34 -9.47 27.08
CA VAL A 409 7.59 -9.71 25.66
C VAL A 409 7.51 -11.19 25.33
N PHE A 410 6.71 -11.53 24.32
CA PHE A 410 6.61 -12.86 23.73
C PHE A 410 7.31 -12.83 22.36
N LEU A 411 8.55 -13.27 22.31
CA LEU A 411 9.34 -13.34 21.08
C LEU A 411 8.96 -14.58 20.29
N THR A 412 8.56 -14.42 19.03
CA THR A 412 8.03 -15.51 18.21
C THR A 412 8.48 -15.40 16.74
N ASN A 413 8.13 -16.41 15.94
CA ASN A 413 8.36 -16.35 14.49
C ASN A 413 7.39 -15.37 13.81
N ASP A 414 7.92 -14.64 12.83
CA ASP A 414 7.15 -13.91 11.83
C ASP A 414 7.07 -14.76 10.54
N ASN A 415 7.73 -14.37 9.46
CA ASN A 415 7.94 -15.12 8.22
C ASN A 415 9.41 -15.56 8.14
N PRO A 416 9.82 -16.72 8.65
CA PRO A 416 11.23 -17.13 8.62
C PRO A 416 11.77 -17.30 7.20
N ARG A 417 10.93 -17.61 6.23
CA ARG A 417 11.32 -17.91 4.84
C ARG A 417 12.34 -19.06 4.82
N CYS A 418 13.39 -18.95 4.01
CA CYS A 418 14.47 -19.95 3.95
C CYS A 418 15.62 -19.70 4.97
N GLU A 419 15.47 -18.76 5.90
CA GLU A 419 16.44 -18.51 6.96
C GLU A 419 16.12 -19.37 8.19
N ASP A 420 17.17 -19.84 8.90
CA ASP A 420 16.99 -20.59 10.14
C ASP A 420 16.31 -19.72 11.21
N PRO A 421 15.14 -20.12 11.72
CA PRO A 421 14.46 -19.39 12.79
C PRO A 421 15.30 -19.16 14.04
N GLN A 422 16.19 -20.10 14.40
CA GLN A 422 17.08 -19.98 15.56
C GLN A 422 18.08 -18.84 15.38
N GLN A 423 18.57 -18.65 14.14
CA GLN A 423 19.44 -17.53 13.84
C GLN A 423 18.73 -16.18 13.94
N ILE A 424 17.44 -16.13 13.53
CA ILE A 424 16.62 -14.91 13.68
C ILE A 424 16.43 -14.58 15.16
N PHE A 425 16.10 -15.56 15.99
CA PHE A 425 15.98 -15.36 17.44
C PHE A 425 17.31 -14.89 18.05
N LYS A 426 18.44 -15.51 17.70
CA LYS A 426 19.76 -15.13 18.19
C LYS A 426 20.08 -13.66 17.88
N ASP A 427 19.78 -13.21 16.68
CA ASP A 427 20.01 -11.82 16.28
C ASP A 427 19.12 -10.84 17.08
N ILE A 428 17.87 -11.21 17.38
CA ILE A 428 16.95 -10.37 18.18
C ILE A 428 17.42 -10.35 19.64
N LEU A 429 17.74 -11.53 20.21
CA LEU A 429 18.17 -11.69 21.60
C LEU A 429 19.49 -10.95 21.89
N ALA A 430 20.31 -10.69 20.88
CA ALA A 430 21.52 -9.86 21.05
C ALA A 430 21.19 -8.43 21.53
N GLY A 431 20.00 -7.91 21.23
CA GLY A 431 19.49 -6.62 21.74
C GLY A 431 18.79 -6.71 23.10
N MET A 432 18.52 -7.92 23.60
CA MET A 432 17.76 -8.17 24.84
C MET A 432 18.64 -8.62 26.00
N GLN A 433 19.96 -8.49 25.86
CA GLN A 433 20.91 -8.94 26.89
C GLN A 433 20.70 -8.24 28.23
N GLY A 434 20.71 -9.02 29.31
CA GLY A 434 20.48 -8.52 30.68
C GLY A 434 18.99 -8.24 31.01
N GLN A 435 18.08 -8.44 30.06
CA GLN A 435 16.63 -8.31 30.29
C GLN A 435 16.05 -9.65 30.75
N THR A 436 14.98 -9.59 31.54
CA THR A 436 14.28 -10.78 32.09
C THR A 436 12.78 -10.80 31.78
N ASN A 437 12.28 -9.73 31.14
CA ASN A 437 10.87 -9.55 30.86
C ASN A 437 10.44 -10.15 29.51
N TYR A 438 11.11 -11.19 29.04
CA TYR A 438 10.74 -11.84 27.77
C TYR A 438 10.66 -13.37 27.89
N THR A 439 9.88 -13.96 27.00
CA THR A 439 9.77 -15.42 26.79
C THR A 439 9.87 -15.71 25.30
N VAL A 440 10.64 -16.72 24.91
CA VAL A 440 10.72 -17.18 23.50
C VAL A 440 9.68 -18.27 23.28
N VAL A 441 8.72 -18.03 22.41
CA VAL A 441 7.66 -18.97 22.04
C VAL A 441 7.64 -19.09 20.51
N PRO A 442 8.31 -20.10 19.93
CA PRO A 442 8.52 -20.20 18.47
C PRO A 442 7.20 -20.25 17.68
N ASP A 443 6.19 -20.96 18.17
CA ASP A 443 4.85 -20.98 17.55
C ASP A 443 4.12 -19.66 17.81
N ARG A 444 3.74 -18.97 16.72
CA ARG A 444 3.12 -17.63 16.82
C ARG A 444 1.72 -17.68 17.40
N ALA A 445 0.93 -18.73 17.10
CA ALA A 445 -0.39 -18.86 17.67
C ALA A 445 -0.31 -19.11 19.19
N ALA A 446 0.62 -19.97 19.62
CA ALA A 446 0.88 -20.19 21.03
C ALA A 446 1.40 -18.93 21.74
N ALA A 447 2.27 -18.13 21.10
CA ALA A 447 2.76 -16.86 21.66
C ALA A 447 1.60 -15.86 21.87
N ILE A 448 0.72 -15.71 20.89
CA ILE A 448 -0.48 -14.87 20.98
C ILE A 448 -1.38 -15.38 22.10
N GLY A 449 -1.64 -16.69 22.15
CA GLY A 449 -2.47 -17.31 23.19
C GLY A 449 -1.92 -17.06 24.60
N GLN A 450 -0.61 -17.26 24.82
CA GLN A 450 0.05 -16.99 26.10
C GLN A 450 -0.04 -15.52 26.51
N ALA A 451 0.18 -14.59 25.56
CA ALA A 451 0.05 -13.17 25.84
C ALA A 451 -1.38 -12.78 26.25
N LEU A 452 -2.39 -13.28 25.53
CA LEU A 452 -3.80 -13.04 25.84
C LEU A 452 -4.23 -13.68 27.17
N GLN A 453 -3.71 -14.85 27.49
CA GLN A 453 -3.98 -15.55 28.76
C GLN A 453 -3.33 -14.85 29.96
N ALA A 454 -2.13 -14.27 29.77
CA ALA A 454 -1.41 -13.53 30.80
C ALA A 454 -1.98 -12.13 31.05
N ALA A 455 -2.78 -11.60 30.12
CA ALA A 455 -3.34 -10.26 30.19
C ALA A 455 -4.38 -10.15 31.30
N GLN A 456 -4.33 -9.06 32.04
CA GLN A 456 -5.22 -8.69 33.16
C GLN A 456 -6.08 -7.47 32.77
N PRO A 457 -7.14 -7.16 33.53
CA PRO A 457 -7.92 -5.97 33.28
C PRO A 457 -7.06 -4.70 33.18
N GLN A 458 -7.33 -3.87 32.17
CA GLN A 458 -6.61 -2.63 31.83
C GLN A 458 -5.19 -2.83 31.23
N ASP A 459 -4.73 -4.08 31.02
CA ASP A 459 -3.53 -4.34 30.26
C ASP A 459 -3.72 -3.99 28.77
N ILE A 460 -2.60 -3.81 28.06
CA ILE A 460 -2.56 -3.56 26.63
C ILE A 460 -1.73 -4.66 25.98
N VAL A 461 -2.31 -5.40 25.06
CA VAL A 461 -1.62 -6.43 24.27
C VAL A 461 -1.39 -5.91 22.85
N ILE A 462 -0.15 -5.84 22.42
CA ILE A 462 0.23 -5.45 21.06
C ILE A 462 0.80 -6.67 20.33
N ILE A 463 0.22 -7.03 19.18
CA ILE A 463 0.70 -8.08 18.32
C ILE A 463 1.27 -7.42 17.07
N ALA A 464 2.60 -7.41 16.97
CA ALA A 464 3.35 -6.65 15.98
C ALA A 464 4.03 -7.53 14.92
N GLY A 465 4.21 -6.97 13.73
CA GLY A 465 4.98 -7.53 12.63
C GLY A 465 4.15 -7.85 11.40
N LYS A 466 3.14 -8.71 11.52
CA LYS A 466 2.35 -9.19 10.39
C LYS A 466 1.23 -8.23 9.97
N GLY A 467 0.62 -7.57 10.95
CA GLY A 467 -0.49 -6.65 10.66
C GLY A 467 -1.59 -7.31 9.84
N HIS A 468 -1.79 -6.89 8.62
CA HIS A 468 -2.82 -7.39 7.70
C HIS A 468 -2.44 -8.68 6.93
N GLU A 469 -1.23 -9.21 7.11
CA GLU A 469 -0.82 -10.45 6.44
C GLU A 469 -1.62 -11.64 6.99
N ASP A 470 -2.19 -12.43 6.08
CA ASP A 470 -2.98 -13.63 6.39
C ASP A 470 -2.22 -14.93 6.11
N TYR A 471 -0.89 -14.86 6.11
CA TYR A 471 -0.03 -16.02 5.86
C TYR A 471 1.24 -15.99 6.69
N GLN A 472 1.83 -17.16 6.89
CA GLN A 472 3.20 -17.34 7.35
C GLN A 472 3.99 -18.05 6.25
N LEU A 473 5.19 -17.53 5.94
CA LEU A 473 6.08 -18.10 4.92
C LEU A 473 7.22 -18.86 5.59
N ILE A 474 7.17 -20.19 5.48
CA ILE A 474 8.14 -21.13 6.06
C ILE A 474 8.84 -21.87 4.91
N GLY A 475 10.14 -21.68 4.73
CA GLY A 475 10.82 -22.07 3.51
C GLY A 475 10.19 -21.36 2.30
N THR A 476 9.70 -22.13 1.33
CA THR A 476 8.95 -21.66 0.16
C THR A 476 7.43 -21.86 0.32
N GLU A 477 7.00 -22.49 1.42
CA GLU A 477 5.60 -22.79 1.67
C GLU A 477 4.89 -21.59 2.29
N LYS A 478 3.76 -21.21 1.70
CA LYS A 478 2.86 -20.17 2.22
C LYS A 478 1.69 -20.85 2.94
N ARG A 479 1.68 -20.75 4.27
CA ARG A 479 0.60 -21.31 5.13
C ARG A 479 -0.34 -20.18 5.53
N HIS A 480 -1.64 -20.45 5.58
CA HIS A 480 -2.60 -19.50 6.13
C HIS A 480 -2.31 -19.24 7.61
N PHE A 481 -2.23 -17.97 7.98
CA PHE A 481 -2.05 -17.51 9.36
C PHE A 481 -2.38 -16.03 9.48
N SER A 482 -3.36 -15.69 10.29
CA SER A 482 -3.75 -14.31 10.56
C SER A 482 -3.68 -14.02 12.06
N ASP A 483 -3.01 -12.95 12.44
CA ASP A 483 -2.97 -12.47 13.82
C ASP A 483 -4.37 -12.14 14.32
N GLN A 484 -5.20 -11.47 13.49
CA GLN A 484 -6.58 -11.10 13.83
C GLN A 484 -7.46 -12.30 14.09
N GLU A 485 -7.40 -13.31 13.20
CA GLU A 485 -8.18 -14.54 13.36
C GLU A 485 -7.75 -15.31 14.61
N THR A 486 -6.44 -15.40 14.85
CA THR A 486 -5.87 -16.07 16.03
C THR A 486 -6.37 -15.41 17.31
N VAL A 487 -6.31 -14.09 17.39
CA VAL A 487 -6.80 -13.33 18.56
C VAL A 487 -8.29 -13.55 18.77
N ARG A 488 -9.11 -13.34 17.73
CA ARG A 488 -10.56 -13.51 17.83
C ARG A 488 -10.95 -14.93 18.23
N ASN A 489 -10.31 -15.94 17.65
CA ASN A 489 -10.57 -17.33 17.97
C ASN A 489 -10.21 -17.66 19.41
N PHE A 490 -9.08 -17.16 19.91
CA PHE A 490 -8.67 -17.35 21.31
C PHE A 490 -9.68 -16.69 22.26
N LEU A 491 -10.00 -15.42 22.04
CA LEU A 491 -10.91 -14.66 22.90
C LEU A 491 -12.34 -15.25 22.90
N ARG A 492 -12.79 -15.85 21.80
CA ARG A 492 -14.07 -16.56 21.71
C ARG A 492 -14.06 -17.97 22.33
N GLY A 493 -12.96 -18.35 22.95
CA GLY A 493 -12.83 -19.68 23.60
C GLY A 493 -12.70 -20.83 22.59
N LYS A 494 -12.21 -20.57 21.36
CA LYS A 494 -11.98 -21.59 20.34
C LYS A 494 -10.58 -22.20 20.40
N TYR A 495 -9.70 -21.66 21.24
CA TYR A 495 -8.40 -22.22 21.60
C TYR A 495 -8.37 -22.42 23.11
N VAL A 496 -8.57 -23.64 23.54
CA VAL A 496 -8.38 -24.10 24.92
C VAL A 496 -7.18 -25.04 24.93
#